data_6a5ca68a22c91d36f75021073175de4e
#
_entry.id   6a5ca68a22c91d36f75021073175de4e
#
_cell.length_a   1.000
_cell.length_b   1.000
_cell.length_c   1.000
_cell.angle_alpha   90.00
_cell.angle_beta   90.00
_cell.angle_gamma   90.00
#
_symmetry.space_group_name_H-M   'P 1'
#
loop_
_entity.id
_entity.type
_entity.pdbx_description
1 polymer ?
#
loop_
_entity_poly.entity_id
_entity_poly.type
_entity_poly.pdbx_seq_one_letter_code
_entity_poly.pdbx_strand_id
1 'polypeptide(L)'
;MDNQEIQNEEIEINLAELFQVLKEHLHIIIISTLICAILVGAFTIFFVSKKYESTARIFPKPEVNEGIVDYSQINSNNSMTKNYVALLGGNNIQSKVAKELNVDTNVISSALSISNETDTQIISISATTTDPQLSKKIVDTTVNVFTNEVKETLNINNITTVDDAKLQTSPVSPSVPKNIVIGGLVGAILSIGIIFIRFMLDNRLHTKEDVEKYLEIPNLGVIPYFED
;
A
#
# COMPACT_ATOMS: atom_id res chain seq x y z
N MET A 1 -36.26 51.51 11.96
CA MET A 1 -35.00 50.78 11.71
C MET A 1 -35.34 49.30 11.83
N ASP A 2 -35.80 48.73 10.72
CA ASP A 2 -36.14 47.30 10.64
C ASP A 2 -34.86 46.49 10.59
N ASN A 3 -34.63 45.71 11.65
CA ASN A 3 -33.66 44.65 11.61
C ASN A 3 -34.30 43.48 10.84
N GLN A 4 -34.01 43.37 9.57
CA GLN A 4 -34.18 42.10 8.85
C GLN A 4 -33.13 41.13 9.39
N GLU A 5 -33.53 40.29 10.30
CA GLU A 5 -32.82 39.04 10.63
C GLU A 5 -32.78 38.23 9.33
N ILE A 6 -31.59 38.16 8.74
CA ILE A 6 -31.30 37.22 7.68
C ILE A 6 -31.35 35.84 8.37
N GLN A 7 -32.49 35.17 8.27
CA GLN A 7 -32.60 33.76 8.59
C GLN A 7 -31.62 33.04 7.64
N ASN A 8 -30.49 32.70 8.18
CA ASN A 8 -29.65 31.66 7.56
C ASN A 8 -30.51 30.40 7.59
N GLU A 9 -31.11 30.04 6.47
CA GLU A 9 -31.70 28.73 6.26
C GLU A 9 -30.55 27.70 6.42
N GLU A 10 -30.39 27.20 7.62
CA GLU A 10 -29.52 26.06 7.86
C GLU A 10 -30.12 24.89 7.06
N ILE A 11 -29.40 24.43 6.05
CA ILE A 11 -29.75 23.23 5.28
C ILE A 11 -29.65 22.07 6.25
N GLU A 12 -30.75 21.74 6.93
CA GLU A 12 -30.84 20.53 7.75
C GLU A 12 -30.87 19.32 6.84
N ILE A 13 -29.72 18.65 6.68
CA ILE A 13 -29.65 17.40 5.94
C ILE A 13 -30.34 16.32 6.77
N ASN A 14 -31.50 15.86 6.33
CA ASN A 14 -32.20 14.75 6.95
C ASN A 14 -31.46 13.44 6.64
N LEU A 15 -30.71 12.93 7.63
CA LEU A 15 -29.92 11.69 7.50
C LEU A 15 -30.79 10.47 7.18
N ALA A 16 -32.04 10.44 7.62
CA ALA A 16 -32.95 9.35 7.33
C ALA A 16 -33.36 9.34 5.85
N GLU A 17 -33.60 10.51 5.28
CA GLU A 17 -33.93 10.70 3.88
C GLU A 17 -32.75 10.35 2.97
N LEU A 18 -31.55 10.82 3.33
CA LEU A 18 -30.30 10.44 2.64
C LEU A 18 -30.11 8.91 2.63
N PHE A 19 -30.38 8.25 3.74
CA PHE A 19 -30.27 6.80 3.82
C PHE A 19 -31.29 6.08 2.94
N GLN A 20 -32.51 6.61 2.85
CA GLN A 20 -33.54 6.08 1.96
C GLN A 20 -33.15 6.23 0.50
N VAL A 21 -32.67 7.40 0.08
CA VAL A 21 -32.18 7.65 -1.30
C VAL A 21 -31.02 6.72 -1.63
N LEU A 22 -30.11 6.50 -0.70
CA LEU A 22 -28.98 5.58 -0.87
C LEU A 22 -29.45 4.14 -1.08
N LYS A 23 -30.47 3.71 -0.34
CA LYS A 23 -31.08 2.38 -0.45
C LYS A 23 -31.81 2.20 -1.79
N GLU A 24 -32.51 3.21 -2.25
CA GLU A 24 -33.21 3.19 -3.57
C GLU A 24 -32.20 3.09 -4.73
N HIS A 25 -31.03 3.72 -4.59
CA HIS A 25 -29.98 3.71 -5.60
C HIS A 25 -28.90 2.63 -5.37
N LEU A 26 -29.14 1.67 -4.47
CA LEU A 26 -28.16 0.63 -4.13
C LEU A 26 -27.68 -0.16 -5.36
N HIS A 27 -28.59 -0.43 -6.31
CA HIS A 27 -28.24 -1.10 -7.58
C HIS A 27 -27.21 -0.30 -8.41
N ILE A 28 -27.28 1.03 -8.41
CA ILE A 28 -26.32 1.90 -9.10
C ILE A 28 -24.97 1.82 -8.43
N ILE A 29 -24.95 1.82 -7.09
CA ILE A 29 -23.70 1.69 -6.30
C ILE A 29 -23.03 0.35 -6.60
N ILE A 30 -23.79 -0.75 -6.61
CA ILE A 30 -23.27 -2.10 -6.87
C ILE A 30 -22.71 -2.18 -8.29
N ILE A 31 -23.44 -1.70 -9.29
CA ILE A 31 -23.02 -1.72 -10.70
C ILE A 31 -21.76 -0.88 -10.90
N SER A 32 -21.72 0.33 -10.35
CA SER A 32 -20.54 1.23 -10.41
C SER A 32 -19.32 0.61 -9.75
N THR A 33 -19.49 0.03 -8.56
CA THR A 33 -18.44 -0.69 -7.85
C THR A 33 -17.87 -1.82 -8.68
N LEU A 34 -18.74 -2.62 -9.30
CA LEU A 34 -18.34 -3.77 -10.12
C LEU A 34 -17.60 -3.31 -11.40
N ILE A 35 -18.10 -2.27 -12.06
CA ILE A 35 -17.44 -1.71 -13.26
C ILE A 35 -16.05 -1.17 -12.89
N CYS A 36 -15.93 -0.38 -11.83
CA CYS A 36 -14.62 0.13 -11.39
C CYS A 36 -13.66 -0.98 -11.01
N ALA A 37 -14.12 -2.01 -10.30
CA ALA A 37 -13.32 -3.16 -9.94
C ALA A 37 -12.78 -3.90 -11.19
N ILE A 38 -13.62 -4.11 -12.19
CA ILE A 38 -13.23 -4.75 -13.45
C ILE A 38 -12.23 -3.87 -14.22
N LEU A 39 -12.49 -2.57 -14.33
CA LEU A 39 -11.59 -1.64 -15.03
C LEU A 39 -10.21 -1.59 -14.38
N VAL A 40 -10.15 -1.47 -13.05
CA VAL A 40 -8.88 -1.47 -12.31
C VAL A 40 -8.18 -2.82 -12.42
N GLY A 41 -8.92 -3.93 -12.37
CA GLY A 41 -8.36 -5.26 -12.58
C GLY A 41 -7.74 -5.42 -13.97
N ALA A 42 -8.47 -5.03 -15.01
CA ALA A 42 -7.99 -5.06 -16.39
C ALA A 42 -6.77 -4.14 -16.57
N PHE A 43 -6.83 -2.92 -16.08
CA PHE A 43 -5.69 -1.99 -16.11
C PHE A 43 -4.46 -2.59 -15.42
N THR A 44 -4.63 -3.19 -14.26
CA THR A 44 -3.54 -3.82 -13.50
C THR A 44 -2.88 -4.95 -14.28
N ILE A 45 -3.67 -5.79 -14.98
CA ILE A 45 -3.14 -6.94 -15.72
C ILE A 45 -2.42 -6.50 -17.01
N PHE A 46 -2.96 -5.50 -17.72
CA PHE A 46 -2.45 -5.13 -19.06
C PHE A 46 -1.39 -4.03 -19.02
N PHE A 47 -1.44 -3.11 -18.06
CA PHE A 47 -0.59 -1.93 -18.05
C PHE A 47 0.47 -1.92 -16.94
N VAL A 48 0.30 -2.70 -15.87
CA VAL A 48 1.28 -2.71 -14.77
C VAL A 48 2.30 -3.81 -14.99
N SER A 49 3.57 -3.43 -15.05
CA SER A 49 4.68 -4.38 -15.22
C SER A 49 4.81 -5.31 -14.03
N LYS A 50 4.97 -6.60 -14.31
CA LYS A 50 5.23 -7.61 -13.28
C LYS A 50 6.62 -7.38 -12.66
N LYS A 51 6.70 -7.50 -11.34
CA LYS A 51 7.96 -7.41 -10.60
C LYS A 51 8.21 -8.71 -9.86
N TYR A 52 9.48 -9.08 -9.80
CA TYR A 52 9.98 -10.30 -9.18
C TYR A 52 10.94 -9.92 -8.07
N GLU A 53 10.83 -10.59 -6.94
CA GLU A 53 11.67 -10.34 -5.78
C GLU A 53 12.55 -11.57 -5.53
N SER A 54 13.84 -11.33 -5.28
CA SER A 54 14.75 -12.36 -4.77
C SER A 54 15.24 -11.91 -3.40
N THR A 55 15.42 -12.83 -2.49
CA THR A 55 15.84 -12.55 -1.11
C THR A 55 16.91 -13.53 -0.69
N ALA A 56 17.97 -13.02 -0.08
CA ALA A 56 18.96 -13.77 0.68
C ALA A 56 18.93 -13.34 2.14
N ARG A 57 19.33 -14.24 3.03
CA ARG A 57 19.44 -13.99 4.46
C ARG A 57 20.85 -14.23 4.93
N ILE A 58 21.40 -13.28 5.63
CA ILE A 58 22.73 -13.39 6.25
C ILE A 58 22.64 -13.23 7.76
N PHE A 59 23.55 -13.90 8.44
CA PHE A 59 23.65 -13.87 9.91
C PHE A 59 25.08 -13.55 10.31
N PRO A 60 25.32 -12.44 11.01
CA PRO A 60 26.61 -12.16 11.61
C PRO A 60 26.79 -13.05 12.85
N LYS A 61 27.71 -14.01 12.76
CA LYS A 61 28.06 -14.87 13.91
C LYS A 61 28.75 -14.07 14.99
N PRO A 62 28.40 -14.26 16.28
CA PRO A 62 29.21 -13.70 17.36
C PRO A 62 30.60 -14.33 17.35
N GLU A 63 31.62 -13.53 17.60
CA GLU A 63 32.98 -14.07 17.85
C GLU A 63 33.00 -14.82 19.18
N VAL A 64 33.29 -16.09 19.11
CA VAL A 64 33.41 -16.93 20.31
C VAL A 64 34.88 -16.98 20.70
N ASN A 65 35.29 -16.20 21.68
CA ASN A 65 36.58 -16.32 22.29
C ASN A 65 36.52 -17.41 23.39
N GLU A 66 37.31 -18.47 23.22
CA GLU A 66 37.57 -19.54 24.22
C GLU A 66 36.34 -20.27 24.78
N GLY A 67 35.25 -20.45 23.97
CA GLY A 67 34.11 -21.31 24.32
C GLY A 67 33.14 -20.71 25.35
N ILE A 68 33.32 -19.48 25.78
CA ILE A 68 32.41 -18.77 26.70
C ILE A 68 31.49 -17.85 25.87
N VAL A 69 30.19 -18.11 25.89
CA VAL A 69 29.19 -17.18 25.32
C VAL A 69 28.95 -16.09 26.34
N ASP A 70 29.51 -14.90 26.08
CA ASP A 70 29.28 -13.73 26.91
C ASP A 70 27.92 -13.10 26.60
N TYR A 71 26.97 -13.21 27.52
CA TYR A 71 25.62 -12.63 27.36
C TYR A 71 25.61 -11.11 27.21
N SER A 72 26.68 -10.40 27.59
CA SER A 72 26.82 -8.96 27.34
C SER A 72 26.99 -8.65 25.88
N GLN A 73 27.42 -9.61 25.05
CA GLN A 73 27.57 -9.49 23.60
C GLN A 73 26.23 -9.53 22.85
N ILE A 74 25.16 -10.05 23.45
CA ILE A 74 23.85 -10.11 22.78
C ILE A 74 23.32 -8.71 22.47
N ASN A 75 23.46 -7.76 23.42
CA ASN A 75 23.08 -6.37 23.20
C ASN A 75 24.02 -5.65 22.20
N SER A 76 25.31 -5.98 22.26
CA SER A 76 26.30 -5.47 21.28
C SER A 76 26.04 -5.98 19.89
N ASN A 77 25.62 -7.24 19.75
CA ASN A 77 25.29 -7.86 18.45
C ASN A 77 24.05 -7.21 17.80
N ASN A 78 23.04 -6.81 18.56
CA ASN A 78 21.90 -6.07 18.02
C ASN A 78 22.32 -4.71 17.46
N SER A 79 23.27 -4.04 18.09
CA SER A 79 23.83 -2.78 17.58
C SER A 79 24.70 -3.00 16.35
N MET A 80 25.48 -4.09 16.31
CA MET A 80 26.26 -4.47 15.13
C MET A 80 25.37 -4.79 13.93
N THR A 81 24.28 -5.52 14.12
CA THR A 81 23.32 -5.83 13.07
C THR A 81 22.74 -4.56 12.44
N LYS A 82 22.40 -3.55 13.25
CA LYS A 82 21.93 -2.24 12.75
C LYS A 82 23.02 -1.52 11.93
N ASN A 83 24.27 -1.58 12.38
CA ASN A 83 25.40 -1.02 11.65
C ASN A 83 25.61 -1.73 10.30
N TYR A 84 25.48 -3.05 10.25
CA TYR A 84 25.58 -3.81 9.01
C TYR A 84 24.45 -3.49 8.04
N VAL A 85 23.21 -3.33 8.52
CA VAL A 85 22.08 -2.87 7.70
C VAL A 85 22.36 -1.49 7.11
N ALA A 86 22.90 -0.56 7.92
CA ALA A 86 23.26 0.78 7.44
C ALA A 86 24.39 0.76 6.42
N LEU A 87 25.43 -0.09 6.63
CA LEU A 87 26.52 -0.26 5.66
C LEU A 87 26.06 -0.88 4.34
N LEU A 88 25.23 -1.92 4.41
CA LEU A 88 24.62 -2.57 3.24
C LEU A 88 23.79 -1.59 2.39
N GLY A 89 23.00 -0.73 3.05
CA GLY A 89 22.22 0.32 2.39
C GLY A 89 23.03 1.52 1.92
N GLY A 90 24.34 1.56 2.25
CA GLY A 90 25.22 2.68 1.93
C GLY A 90 25.56 2.78 0.43
N ASN A 91 25.75 4.01 -0.04
CA ASN A 91 26.11 4.29 -1.44
C ASN A 91 27.40 3.58 -1.90
N ASN A 92 28.33 3.29 -1.00
CA ASN A 92 29.56 2.58 -1.34
C ASN A 92 29.29 1.16 -1.84
N ILE A 93 28.47 0.39 -1.10
CA ILE A 93 28.08 -0.97 -1.51
C ILE A 93 27.27 -0.93 -2.80
N GLN A 94 26.25 -0.05 -2.87
CA GLN A 94 25.41 0.08 -4.06
C GLN A 94 26.22 0.42 -5.32
N SER A 95 27.21 1.33 -5.21
CA SER A 95 28.08 1.69 -6.33
C SER A 95 29.00 0.55 -6.74
N LYS A 96 29.51 -0.25 -5.80
CA LYS A 96 30.33 -1.44 -6.11
C LYS A 96 29.49 -2.51 -6.80
N VAL A 97 28.28 -2.78 -6.32
CA VAL A 97 27.32 -3.71 -6.94
C VAL A 97 26.96 -3.25 -8.35
N ALA A 98 26.66 -1.95 -8.53
CA ALA A 98 26.33 -1.37 -9.84
C ALA A 98 27.47 -1.54 -10.85
N LYS A 99 28.72 -1.31 -10.42
CA LYS A 99 29.91 -1.52 -11.26
C LYS A 99 30.10 -2.97 -11.65
N GLU A 100 29.94 -3.91 -10.71
CA GLU A 100 30.13 -5.33 -10.96
C GLU A 100 29.08 -5.89 -11.93
N LEU A 101 27.82 -5.42 -11.78
CA LEU A 101 26.72 -5.81 -12.68
C LEU A 101 26.65 -4.98 -13.98
N ASN A 102 27.49 -3.95 -14.12
CA ASN A 102 27.47 -3.01 -15.23
C ASN A 102 26.08 -2.36 -15.46
N VAL A 103 25.46 -1.91 -14.38
CA VAL A 103 24.17 -1.20 -14.37
C VAL A 103 24.33 0.17 -13.70
N ASP A 104 23.32 1.04 -13.86
CA ASP A 104 23.31 2.33 -13.17
C ASP A 104 23.04 2.12 -11.65
N THR A 105 23.71 2.94 -10.82
CA THR A 105 23.53 2.90 -9.36
C THR A 105 22.09 3.16 -8.96
N ASN A 106 21.33 3.96 -9.72
CA ASN A 106 19.92 4.21 -9.47
C ASN A 106 19.06 2.94 -9.63
N VAL A 107 19.46 2.02 -10.50
CA VAL A 107 18.78 0.71 -10.64
C VAL A 107 18.94 -0.09 -9.35
N ILE A 108 20.15 -0.11 -8.79
CA ILE A 108 20.41 -0.81 -7.53
C ILE A 108 19.67 -0.15 -6.36
N SER A 109 19.77 1.17 -6.23
CA SER A 109 19.14 1.90 -5.11
C SER A 109 17.62 1.78 -5.11
N SER A 110 16.99 1.71 -6.29
CA SER A 110 15.53 1.55 -6.40
C SER A 110 15.04 0.10 -6.26
N ALA A 111 15.91 -0.86 -6.54
CA ALA A 111 15.56 -2.28 -6.47
C ALA A 111 15.88 -2.91 -5.11
N LEU A 112 16.98 -2.47 -4.45
CA LEU A 112 17.52 -3.09 -3.25
C LEU A 112 16.74 -2.64 -2.00
N SER A 113 16.35 -3.61 -1.18
CA SER A 113 15.75 -3.40 0.14
C SER A 113 16.48 -4.25 1.16
N ILE A 114 16.85 -3.63 2.27
CA ILE A 114 17.59 -4.28 3.34
C ILE A 114 16.84 -4.06 4.65
N SER A 115 16.60 -5.13 5.37
CA SER A 115 15.89 -5.09 6.64
C SER A 115 16.48 -6.07 7.64
N ASN A 116 16.34 -5.76 8.92
CA ASN A 116 16.57 -6.71 9.99
C ASN A 116 15.24 -7.42 10.33
N GLU A 117 15.24 -8.73 10.47
CA GLU A 117 14.07 -9.45 10.96
C GLU A 117 13.87 -9.12 12.45
N THR A 118 12.63 -8.81 12.80
CA THR A 118 12.28 -8.35 14.17
C THR A 118 12.78 -9.35 15.23
N ASP A 119 13.42 -8.84 16.26
CA ASP A 119 13.96 -9.59 17.39
C ASP A 119 15.00 -10.68 17.03
N THR A 120 15.62 -10.55 15.85
CA THR A 120 16.68 -11.45 15.41
C THR A 120 17.92 -10.67 14.97
N GLN A 121 19.02 -11.40 14.74
CA GLN A 121 20.23 -10.86 14.11
C GLN A 121 20.30 -11.18 12.61
N ILE A 122 19.23 -11.70 12.04
CA ILE A 122 19.16 -12.04 10.62
C ILE A 122 18.90 -10.78 9.81
N ILE A 123 19.75 -10.55 8.82
CA ILE A 123 19.60 -9.46 7.86
C ILE A 123 19.05 -10.05 6.56
N SER A 124 17.89 -9.58 6.16
CA SER A 124 17.26 -9.90 4.89
C SER A 124 17.65 -8.87 3.83
N ILE A 125 18.22 -9.35 2.73
CA ILE A 125 18.64 -8.57 1.57
C ILE A 125 17.74 -8.98 0.42
N SER A 126 16.88 -8.10 -0.05
CA SER A 126 15.93 -8.34 -1.13
C SER A 126 16.18 -7.40 -2.29
N ALA A 127 15.95 -7.86 -3.52
CA ALA A 127 15.93 -6.99 -4.69
C ALA A 127 14.68 -7.28 -5.53
N THR A 128 14.01 -6.21 -5.95
CA THR A 128 12.77 -6.28 -6.73
C THR A 128 12.95 -5.57 -8.06
N THR A 129 12.89 -6.33 -9.16
CA THR A 129 12.99 -5.80 -10.53
C THR A 129 11.96 -6.43 -11.46
N THR A 130 11.90 -6.00 -12.70
CA THR A 130 11.06 -6.61 -13.75
C THR A 130 11.65 -7.88 -14.33
N ASP A 131 12.94 -8.14 -14.10
CA ASP A 131 13.66 -9.35 -14.52
C ASP A 131 14.04 -10.20 -13.30
N PRO A 132 13.49 -11.43 -13.16
CA PRO A 132 13.82 -12.30 -12.03
C PRO A 132 15.29 -12.68 -11.93
N GLN A 133 15.99 -12.76 -13.06
CA GLN A 133 17.43 -13.05 -13.05
C GLN A 133 18.25 -11.86 -12.55
N LEU A 134 17.86 -10.64 -12.92
CA LEU A 134 18.50 -9.43 -12.42
C LEU A 134 18.26 -9.28 -10.91
N SER A 135 17.03 -9.53 -10.41
CA SER A 135 16.74 -9.51 -8.99
C SER A 135 17.66 -10.44 -8.21
N LYS A 136 17.79 -11.68 -8.67
CA LYS A 136 18.70 -12.65 -8.05
C LYS A 136 20.17 -12.19 -8.09
N LYS A 137 20.64 -11.74 -9.25
CA LYS A 137 22.03 -11.28 -9.41
C LYS A 137 22.34 -10.09 -8.49
N ILE A 138 21.44 -9.13 -8.35
CA ILE A 138 21.61 -7.98 -7.44
C ILE A 138 21.81 -8.48 -6.00
N VAL A 139 20.99 -9.41 -5.53
CA VAL A 139 21.10 -9.94 -4.18
C VAL A 139 22.39 -10.70 -3.98
N ASP A 140 22.72 -11.65 -4.87
CA ASP A 140 23.96 -12.44 -4.81
C ASP A 140 25.21 -11.54 -4.80
N THR A 141 25.26 -10.57 -5.72
CA THR A 141 26.38 -9.63 -5.81
C THR A 141 26.44 -8.73 -4.56
N THR A 142 25.29 -8.28 -4.03
CA THR A 142 25.28 -7.48 -2.81
C THR A 142 25.83 -8.24 -1.61
N VAL A 143 25.44 -9.52 -1.44
CA VAL A 143 25.98 -10.37 -0.37
C VAL A 143 27.48 -10.55 -0.50
N ASN A 144 27.97 -10.84 -1.73
CA ASN A 144 29.38 -11.04 -1.99
C ASN A 144 30.22 -9.76 -1.76
N VAL A 145 29.79 -8.64 -2.33
CA VAL A 145 30.46 -7.34 -2.18
C VAL A 145 30.50 -6.94 -0.70
N PHE A 146 29.40 -7.09 0.01
CA PHE A 146 29.31 -6.77 1.42
C PHE A 146 30.22 -7.64 2.28
N THR A 147 30.19 -8.95 2.06
CA THR A 147 31.05 -9.89 2.82
C THR A 147 32.53 -9.60 2.63
N ASN A 148 32.93 -9.30 1.39
CA ASN A 148 34.30 -8.93 1.05
C ASN A 148 34.67 -7.58 1.69
N GLU A 149 33.80 -6.56 1.63
CA GLU A 149 34.05 -5.25 2.22
C GLU A 149 34.23 -5.32 3.74
N VAL A 150 33.38 -6.07 4.43
CA VAL A 150 33.50 -6.28 5.88
C VAL A 150 34.81 -6.98 6.23
N LYS A 151 35.19 -8.00 5.46
CA LYS A 151 36.43 -8.72 5.63
C LYS A 151 37.67 -7.83 5.42
N GLU A 152 37.66 -7.01 4.37
CA GLU A 152 38.80 -6.15 4.02
C GLU A 152 38.91 -4.94 4.95
N THR A 153 37.78 -4.29 5.26
CA THR A 153 37.76 -3.01 6.00
C THR A 153 37.79 -3.21 7.51
N LEU A 154 37.04 -4.19 8.00
CA LEU A 154 36.91 -4.44 9.45
C LEU A 154 37.74 -5.62 9.95
N ASN A 155 38.36 -6.37 9.03
CA ASN A 155 39.06 -7.62 9.31
C ASN A 155 38.21 -8.66 10.05
N ILE A 156 36.89 -8.63 9.77
CA ILE A 156 35.89 -9.50 10.41
C ILE A 156 35.43 -10.55 9.39
N ASN A 157 35.48 -11.82 9.75
CA ASN A 157 35.07 -12.93 8.88
C ASN A 157 33.96 -13.74 9.56
N ASN A 158 32.93 -13.06 10.06
CA ASN A 158 31.86 -13.66 10.85
C ASN A 158 30.48 -13.65 10.16
N ILE A 159 30.41 -13.28 8.88
CA ILE A 159 29.12 -13.27 8.15
C ILE A 159 28.90 -14.65 7.53
N THR A 160 27.71 -15.21 7.78
CA THR A 160 27.27 -16.48 7.20
C THR A 160 25.97 -16.28 6.45
N THR A 161 25.90 -16.80 5.24
CA THR A 161 24.65 -16.89 4.50
C THR A 161 23.79 -18.00 5.10
N VAL A 162 22.58 -17.66 5.53
CA VAL A 162 21.58 -18.60 6.07
C VAL A 162 20.74 -19.15 4.92
N ASP A 163 20.28 -18.25 4.05
CA ASP A 163 19.52 -18.60 2.86
C ASP A 163 20.10 -17.86 1.66
N ASP A 164 20.40 -18.61 0.59
CA ASP A 164 20.86 -18.07 -0.68
C ASP A 164 19.71 -17.45 -1.48
N ALA A 165 20.02 -16.47 -2.32
CA ALA A 165 19.05 -15.87 -3.22
C ALA A 165 18.49 -16.90 -4.20
N LYS A 166 17.16 -17.03 -4.22
CA LYS A 166 16.45 -17.95 -5.12
C LYS A 166 15.86 -17.21 -6.31
N LEU A 167 15.92 -17.83 -7.47
CA LEU A 167 15.24 -17.33 -8.65
C LEU A 167 13.73 -17.49 -8.47
N GLN A 168 13.03 -16.37 -8.29
CA GLN A 168 11.57 -16.36 -8.19
C GLN A 168 10.95 -16.14 -9.56
N THR A 169 10.18 -17.11 -10.01
CA THR A 169 9.45 -17.06 -11.29
C THR A 169 8.03 -16.51 -11.13
N SER A 170 7.52 -16.47 -9.89
CA SER A 170 6.22 -15.90 -9.59
C SER A 170 6.34 -14.41 -9.26
N PRO A 171 5.59 -13.53 -9.92
CA PRO A 171 5.65 -12.10 -9.64
C PRO A 171 5.07 -11.78 -8.25
N VAL A 172 5.73 -10.89 -7.51
CA VAL A 172 5.27 -10.38 -6.21
C VAL A 172 4.39 -9.14 -6.36
N SER A 173 4.46 -8.46 -7.50
CA SER A 173 3.66 -7.27 -7.82
C SER A 173 3.31 -7.27 -9.32
N PRO A 174 2.15 -6.70 -9.69
CA PRO A 174 1.08 -6.19 -8.86
C PRO A 174 0.24 -7.29 -8.21
N SER A 175 -0.33 -6.99 -7.03
CA SER A 175 -1.35 -7.85 -6.42
C SER A 175 -2.71 -7.54 -7.03
N VAL A 176 -3.08 -8.28 -8.08
CA VAL A 176 -4.35 -8.08 -8.81
C VAL A 176 -5.57 -8.11 -7.88
N PRO A 177 -5.73 -9.08 -6.94
CA PRO A 177 -6.88 -9.08 -6.04
C PRO A 177 -6.95 -7.83 -5.16
N LYS A 178 -5.80 -7.37 -4.63
CA LYS A 178 -5.73 -6.17 -3.80
C LYS A 178 -6.14 -4.91 -4.58
N ASN A 179 -5.68 -4.78 -5.82
CA ASN A 179 -6.01 -3.64 -6.67
C ASN A 179 -7.50 -3.64 -7.08
N ILE A 180 -8.09 -4.81 -7.33
CA ILE A 180 -9.53 -4.97 -7.60
C ILE A 180 -10.36 -4.48 -6.41
N VAL A 181 -9.99 -4.88 -5.18
CA VAL A 181 -10.71 -4.43 -3.97
C VAL A 181 -10.60 -2.92 -3.80
N ILE A 182 -9.39 -2.35 -3.99
CA ILE A 182 -9.19 -0.90 -3.91
C ILE A 182 -10.02 -0.19 -5.00
N GLY A 183 -9.99 -0.68 -6.23
CA GLY A 183 -10.79 -0.14 -7.35
C GLY A 183 -12.29 -0.16 -7.05
N GLY A 184 -12.79 -1.26 -6.48
CA GLY A 184 -14.17 -1.39 -6.04
C GLY A 184 -14.55 -0.36 -4.96
N LEU A 185 -13.70 -0.20 -3.93
CA LEU A 185 -13.93 0.80 -2.88
C LEU A 185 -13.99 2.23 -3.44
N VAL A 186 -13.07 2.58 -4.34
CA VAL A 186 -13.08 3.88 -5.02
C VAL A 186 -14.38 4.06 -5.82
N GLY A 187 -14.82 3.04 -6.56
CA GLY A 187 -16.08 3.06 -7.30
C GLY A 187 -17.31 3.27 -6.40
N ALA A 188 -17.33 2.61 -5.24
CA ALA A 188 -18.41 2.78 -4.27
C ALA A 188 -18.44 4.21 -3.70
N ILE A 189 -17.29 4.75 -3.29
CA ILE A 189 -17.19 6.11 -2.74
C ILE A 189 -17.62 7.14 -3.79
N LEU A 190 -17.16 7.01 -5.03
CA LEU A 190 -17.54 7.92 -6.12
C LEU A 190 -19.04 7.88 -6.41
N SER A 191 -19.65 6.69 -6.46
CA SER A 191 -21.09 6.56 -6.72
C SER A 191 -21.92 7.15 -5.58
N ILE A 192 -21.55 6.90 -4.34
CA ILE A 192 -22.22 7.51 -3.17
C ILE A 192 -22.09 9.04 -3.23
N GLY A 193 -20.91 9.57 -3.55
CA GLY A 193 -20.69 10.99 -3.69
C GLY A 193 -21.55 11.63 -4.79
N ILE A 194 -21.68 10.97 -5.95
CA ILE A 194 -22.53 11.45 -7.04
C ILE A 194 -24.01 11.44 -6.64
N ILE A 195 -24.46 10.36 -5.96
CA ILE A 195 -25.85 10.28 -5.47
C ILE A 195 -26.12 11.38 -4.45
N PHE A 196 -25.18 11.62 -3.54
CA PHE A 196 -25.26 12.68 -2.54
C PHE A 196 -25.35 14.08 -3.17
N ILE A 197 -24.49 14.37 -4.15
CA ILE A 197 -24.53 15.66 -4.87
C ILE A 197 -25.87 15.81 -5.61
N ARG A 198 -26.35 14.74 -6.23
CA ARG A 198 -27.64 14.73 -6.89
C ARG A 198 -28.80 14.99 -5.93
N PHE A 199 -28.76 14.37 -4.75
CA PHE A 199 -29.72 14.61 -3.67
C PHE A 199 -29.71 16.05 -3.19
N MET A 200 -28.53 16.65 -3.00
CA MET A 200 -28.44 18.06 -2.60
C MET A 200 -28.94 19.06 -3.65
N LEU A 201 -28.84 18.70 -4.94
CA LEU A 201 -29.28 19.52 -6.05
C LEU A 201 -30.76 19.28 -6.45
N ASP A 202 -31.41 18.26 -5.86
CA ASP A 202 -32.81 17.94 -6.12
C ASP A 202 -33.72 18.79 -5.23
N ASN A 203 -34.26 19.84 -5.82
CA ASN A 203 -35.19 20.77 -5.15
C ASN A 203 -36.67 20.33 -5.29
N ARG A 204 -36.92 19.05 -5.59
CA ARG A 204 -38.29 18.54 -5.71
C ARG A 204 -38.83 18.14 -4.34
N LEU A 205 -40.12 18.42 -4.12
CA LEU A 205 -40.85 17.96 -2.94
C LEU A 205 -41.18 16.46 -3.10
N HIS A 206 -40.59 15.62 -2.28
CA HIS A 206 -40.74 14.15 -2.34
C HIS A 206 -41.60 13.60 -1.23
N THR A 207 -41.68 14.30 -0.12
CA THR A 207 -42.40 13.84 1.07
C THR A 207 -43.54 14.79 1.42
N LYS A 208 -44.49 14.28 2.21
CA LYS A 208 -45.61 15.09 2.77
C LYS A 208 -45.08 16.19 3.68
N GLU A 209 -44.05 15.85 4.40
CA GLU A 209 -43.36 16.72 5.35
C GLU A 209 -42.69 17.89 4.61
N ASP A 210 -42.17 17.68 3.39
CA ASP A 210 -41.62 18.74 2.54
C ASP A 210 -42.69 19.75 2.12
N VAL A 211 -43.88 19.23 1.74
CA VAL A 211 -45.03 20.08 1.36
C VAL A 211 -45.46 20.97 2.51
N GLU A 212 -45.57 20.43 3.73
CA GLU A 212 -45.96 21.19 4.92
C GLU A 212 -44.89 22.18 5.35
N LYS A 213 -43.59 21.79 5.24
CA LYS A 213 -42.43 22.64 5.62
C LYS A 213 -42.21 23.79 4.66
N TYR A 214 -42.29 23.55 3.34
CA TYR A 214 -41.99 24.60 2.34
C TYR A 214 -43.19 25.42 1.88
N LEU A 215 -44.39 24.85 1.93
CA LEU A 215 -45.61 25.57 1.51
C LEU A 215 -46.42 26.10 2.69
N GLU A 216 -46.06 25.74 3.92
CA GLU A 216 -46.80 26.11 5.15
C GLU A 216 -48.29 25.76 5.09
N ILE A 217 -48.67 24.76 4.29
CA ILE A 217 -50.07 24.34 4.11
C ILE A 217 -50.22 22.92 4.66
N PRO A 218 -51.19 22.66 5.53
CA PRO A 218 -51.45 21.32 6.05
C PRO A 218 -51.88 20.37 4.94
N ASN A 219 -51.24 19.18 4.88
CA ASN A 219 -51.57 18.14 3.94
C ASN A 219 -52.91 17.50 4.26
N LEU A 220 -53.89 17.64 3.38
CA LEU A 220 -55.27 17.13 3.57
C LEU A 220 -55.42 15.64 3.17
N GLY A 221 -54.43 15.02 2.55
CA GLY A 221 -54.48 13.60 2.19
C GLY A 221 -53.67 13.29 0.91
N VAL A 222 -53.48 12.00 0.64
CA VAL A 222 -52.79 11.48 -0.53
C VAL A 222 -53.78 10.71 -1.40
N ILE A 223 -53.80 11.02 -2.66
CA ILE A 223 -54.56 10.25 -3.68
C ILE A 223 -53.65 9.17 -4.22
N PRO A 224 -53.92 7.87 -3.96
CA PRO A 224 -53.10 6.80 -4.52
C PRO A 224 -53.19 6.79 -6.04
N TYR A 225 -52.02 6.65 -6.70
CA TYR A 225 -51.96 6.42 -8.14
C TYR A 225 -52.26 4.93 -8.39
N PHE A 226 -53.27 4.67 -9.24
CA PHE A 226 -53.56 3.32 -9.76
C PHE A 226 -52.99 3.24 -11.16
N GLU A 227 -52.03 2.35 -11.36
CA GLU A 227 -51.61 1.92 -12.71
C GLU A 227 -52.63 0.92 -13.23
N ASP A 228 -53.22 1.22 -14.43
CA ASP A 228 -54.10 0.32 -15.18
C ASP A 228 -53.29 -0.77 -15.89
#